data_9d70a7ca526cdf793b16f55a6554dac3
#
_entry.id   9d70a7ca526cdf793b16f55a6554dac3
#
_cell.length_a   1.000
_cell.length_b   1.000
_cell.length_c   1.000
_cell.angle_alpha   90.00
_cell.angle_beta   90.00
_cell.angle_gamma   90.00
#
_symmetry.space_group_name_H-M   'P 1'
#
loop_
_entity.id
_entity.type
_entity.pdbx_description
1 polymer ?
#
loop_
_entity_poly.entity_id
_entity_poly.type
_entity_poly.pdbx_seq_one_letter_code
_entity_poly.pdbx_strand_id
1 'polypeptide(L)'
;MAFRITRNRAWSHGAPGGFDAVVSLQGARAAQSEISTWPGYAVTPLYHLAPVASACGIDHVFYKDEASRFGLGSFKALGGAYAVARLLQRRVQDRLGRLVAISELARGDHRAITQCVTVVSATDGNHGRSVAAGAAWFGCRCVILVHADVSDRRAEAIEALGADVIRLTGTYDDSVRAAARLSRQPGWSLVADTSTAGDEEACIDVMHGYTVMVAEAFDQLSQSLHGLPTHIFTQGGVGGMAAAVCAHSRQLFGEHAPIQVVVEPERADCLFQSAIAGAPTRATGDLKTIMAGLSCGEVSQLAWRVLERGTEFFMTIPDRAAVDAMRLLADAARSGTRIIAGESGGAGLAGLIEASRDPDARAELRLDRESRVLVFGTEGATDPVLYDALVPAR
;
A
#
# COMPACT_ATOMS: atom_id res chain seq x y z
N MET A 1 6.95 23.09 8.38
CA MET A 1 5.90 23.79 7.61
C MET A 1 4.55 23.17 7.93
N ALA A 2 3.46 23.86 7.65
CA ALA A 2 2.13 23.27 7.68
C ALA A 2 2.00 22.28 6.50
N PHE A 3 1.02 21.35 6.57
CA PHE A 3 0.64 20.52 5.45
C PHE A 3 0.28 21.36 4.20
N ARG A 4 0.29 20.74 3.03
CA ARG A 4 -0.17 21.34 1.76
C ARG A 4 -1.23 20.47 1.14
N ILE A 5 -2.22 21.05 0.47
CA ILE A 5 -3.23 20.35 -0.34
C ILE A 5 -3.14 20.88 -1.76
N THR A 6 -3.38 20.02 -2.73
CA THR A 6 -3.58 20.41 -4.12
C THR A 6 -4.72 19.60 -4.73
N ARG A 7 -5.51 20.27 -5.55
CA ARG A 7 -6.45 19.59 -6.43
C ARG A 7 -5.74 19.08 -7.66
N ASN A 8 -6.02 17.85 -8.03
CA ASN A 8 -5.42 17.23 -9.21
C ASN A 8 -5.85 17.96 -10.49
N ARG A 9 -4.89 18.44 -11.25
CA ARG A 9 -5.10 19.18 -12.48
C ARG A 9 -5.78 18.36 -13.58
N ALA A 10 -5.50 17.06 -13.62
CA ALA A 10 -6.04 16.12 -14.61
C ALA A 10 -7.41 15.56 -14.21
N TRP A 11 -7.84 15.77 -12.94
CA TRP A 11 -9.11 15.24 -12.47
C TRP A 11 -10.30 15.95 -13.12
N SER A 12 -11.27 15.16 -13.59
CA SER A 12 -12.55 15.67 -14.08
C SER A 12 -13.70 14.84 -13.52
N HIS A 13 -14.72 15.53 -13.01
CA HIS A 13 -15.92 14.88 -12.51
C HIS A 13 -16.57 14.03 -13.62
N GLY A 14 -16.86 12.75 -13.32
CA GLY A 14 -17.50 11.87 -14.30
C GLY A 14 -16.61 11.39 -15.45
N ALA A 15 -15.27 11.52 -15.32
CA ALA A 15 -14.37 10.94 -16.31
C ALA A 15 -14.65 9.43 -16.45
N PRO A 16 -15.02 8.94 -17.64
CA PRO A 16 -15.32 7.53 -17.84
C PRO A 16 -14.08 6.69 -17.56
N GLY A 17 -14.30 5.49 -17.03
CA GLY A 17 -13.38 4.42 -16.70
C GLY A 17 -12.10 4.30 -17.52
N GLY A 18 -11.47 3.21 -17.46
CA GLY A 18 -10.12 2.90 -17.94
C GLY A 18 -9.29 2.40 -16.79
N PHE A 19 -9.88 2.37 -15.57
CA PHE A 19 -9.25 1.80 -14.38
C PHE A 19 -9.07 0.30 -14.52
N ASP A 20 -10.01 -0.38 -15.16
CA ASP A 20 -10.05 -1.82 -15.45
C ASP A 20 -8.87 -2.30 -16.32
N ALA A 21 -8.25 -1.42 -17.10
CA ALA A 21 -7.01 -1.75 -17.80
C ALA A 21 -5.81 -1.97 -16.86
N VAL A 22 -5.86 -1.41 -15.64
CA VAL A 22 -4.80 -1.55 -14.64
C VAL A 22 -5.28 -2.38 -13.44
N VAL A 23 -6.41 -2.01 -12.83
CA VAL A 23 -7.01 -2.73 -11.70
C VAL A 23 -8.47 -2.99 -12.01
N SER A 24 -8.81 -4.21 -12.44
CA SER A 24 -10.18 -4.59 -12.79
C SER A 24 -10.92 -5.21 -11.60
N LEU A 25 -12.26 -5.07 -11.56
CA LEU A 25 -13.08 -5.80 -10.59
C LEU A 25 -12.97 -7.31 -10.74
N GLN A 26 -12.76 -7.83 -11.95
CA GLN A 26 -12.54 -9.24 -12.17
C GLN A 26 -11.23 -9.71 -11.52
N GLY A 27 -10.14 -8.96 -11.70
CA GLY A 27 -8.84 -9.23 -11.06
C GLY A 27 -8.92 -9.10 -9.54
N ALA A 28 -9.64 -8.09 -9.03
CA ALA A 28 -9.88 -7.90 -7.61
C ALA A 28 -10.63 -9.09 -6.98
N ARG A 29 -11.71 -9.57 -7.62
CA ARG A 29 -12.46 -10.76 -7.17
C ARG A 29 -11.61 -12.02 -7.23
N ALA A 30 -10.79 -12.20 -8.27
CA ALA A 30 -9.88 -13.33 -8.37
C ALA A 30 -8.84 -13.29 -7.24
N ALA A 31 -8.25 -12.13 -6.94
CA ALA A 31 -7.32 -11.96 -5.83
C ALA A 31 -7.99 -12.26 -4.48
N GLN A 32 -9.18 -11.73 -4.23
CA GLN A 32 -9.92 -11.99 -2.99
C GLN A 32 -10.26 -13.48 -2.83
N SER A 33 -10.79 -14.12 -3.89
CA SER A 33 -11.13 -15.56 -3.87
C SER A 33 -9.92 -16.44 -3.60
N GLU A 34 -8.77 -16.09 -4.14
CA GLU A 34 -7.53 -16.84 -3.96
C GLU A 34 -6.91 -16.60 -2.59
N ILE A 35 -6.66 -15.34 -2.24
CA ILE A 35 -5.96 -14.95 -1.00
C ILE A 35 -6.74 -15.39 0.24
N SER A 36 -8.09 -15.39 0.18
CA SER A 36 -8.93 -15.84 1.30
C SER A 36 -8.78 -17.32 1.64
N THR A 37 -8.19 -18.12 0.74
CA THR A 37 -7.93 -19.55 0.98
C THR A 37 -6.56 -19.84 1.59
N TRP A 38 -5.67 -18.83 1.66
CA TRP A 38 -4.30 -19.05 2.10
C TRP A 38 -4.21 -19.27 3.61
N PRO A 39 -3.29 -20.15 4.07
CA PRO A 39 -3.06 -20.36 5.50
C PRO A 39 -2.75 -19.04 6.22
N GLY A 40 -3.42 -18.81 7.34
CA GLY A 40 -3.25 -17.57 8.12
C GLY A 40 -4.04 -16.36 7.60
N TYR A 41 -4.83 -16.52 6.54
CA TYR A 41 -5.77 -15.45 6.16
C TYR A 41 -6.80 -15.22 7.26
N ALA A 42 -7.01 -13.95 7.57
CA ALA A 42 -8.12 -13.48 8.37
C ALA A 42 -8.49 -12.08 7.91
N VAL A 43 -9.77 -11.76 7.93
CA VAL A 43 -10.25 -10.39 7.72
C VAL A 43 -9.67 -9.53 8.84
N THR A 44 -8.96 -8.47 8.48
CA THR A 44 -8.32 -7.59 9.46
C THR A 44 -9.34 -6.67 10.13
N PRO A 45 -9.05 -6.18 11.36
CA PRO A 45 -9.99 -5.34 12.08
C PRO A 45 -10.33 -4.03 11.35
N LEU A 46 -11.57 -3.59 11.48
CA LEU A 46 -12.03 -2.25 11.14
C LEU A 46 -12.52 -1.59 12.43
N TYR A 47 -11.76 -0.62 12.94
CA TYR A 47 -12.08 0.09 14.17
C TYR A 47 -12.88 1.35 13.88
N HIS A 48 -13.88 1.65 14.71
CA HIS A 48 -14.56 2.93 14.73
C HIS A 48 -13.92 3.83 15.79
N LEU A 49 -13.28 4.92 15.35
CA LEU A 49 -12.55 5.84 16.21
C LEU A 49 -13.44 7.04 16.60
N ALA A 50 -14.51 6.81 17.37
CA ALA A 50 -15.47 7.84 17.74
C ALA A 50 -14.86 9.08 18.43
N PRO A 51 -13.87 8.96 19.36
CA PRO A 51 -13.23 10.14 19.94
C PRO A 51 -12.45 10.98 18.88
N VAL A 52 -11.87 10.33 17.88
CA VAL A 52 -11.16 11.02 16.79
C VAL A 52 -12.16 11.72 15.88
N ALA A 53 -13.27 11.07 15.53
CA ALA A 53 -14.34 11.69 14.74
C ALA A 53 -14.86 12.96 15.42
N SER A 54 -15.16 12.89 16.72
CA SER A 54 -15.57 14.04 17.52
C SER A 54 -14.54 15.17 17.51
N ALA A 55 -13.25 14.84 17.70
CA ALA A 55 -12.17 15.81 17.68
C ALA A 55 -11.97 16.47 16.31
N CYS A 56 -12.25 15.74 15.22
CA CYS A 56 -12.22 16.25 13.85
C CYS A 56 -13.50 16.99 13.44
N GLY A 57 -14.57 16.97 14.25
CA GLY A 57 -15.87 17.58 13.94
C GLY A 57 -16.54 16.95 12.71
N ILE A 58 -16.49 15.62 12.60
CA ILE A 58 -17.12 14.81 11.54
C ILE A 58 -17.91 13.67 12.17
N ASP A 59 -18.72 12.95 11.37
CA ASP A 59 -19.61 11.90 11.85
C ASP A 59 -18.83 10.65 12.31
N HIS A 60 -18.04 10.08 11.39
CA HIS A 60 -17.34 8.83 11.68
C HIS A 60 -15.90 8.83 11.15
N VAL A 61 -14.99 8.18 11.89
CA VAL A 61 -13.67 7.76 11.42
C VAL A 61 -13.54 6.26 11.58
N PHE A 62 -13.29 5.58 10.47
CA PHE A 62 -13.01 4.14 10.42
C PHE A 62 -11.55 3.91 10.10
N TYR A 63 -10.93 2.99 10.82
CA TYR A 63 -9.52 2.65 10.69
C TYR A 63 -9.40 1.16 10.36
N LYS A 64 -9.02 0.82 9.12
CA LYS A 64 -8.74 -0.55 8.68
C LYS A 64 -7.31 -0.91 9.04
N ASP A 65 -7.14 -1.80 10.02
CA ASP A 65 -5.83 -2.11 10.61
C ASP A 65 -5.18 -3.34 9.95
N GLU A 66 -4.20 -3.11 9.12
CA GLU A 66 -3.44 -4.13 8.40
C GLU A 66 -2.19 -4.65 9.15
N ALA A 67 -1.95 -4.22 10.38
CA ALA A 67 -0.77 -4.60 11.16
C ALA A 67 -0.67 -6.12 11.42
N SER A 68 -1.79 -6.83 11.44
CA SER A 68 -1.82 -8.28 11.69
C SER A 68 -1.80 -9.14 10.42
N ARG A 69 -1.84 -8.55 9.22
CA ARG A 69 -1.98 -9.28 7.96
C ARG A 69 -0.92 -10.37 7.80
N PHE A 70 -1.35 -11.64 7.81
CA PHE A 70 -0.51 -12.85 7.73
C PHE A 70 0.64 -12.91 8.75
N GLY A 71 0.60 -12.11 9.83
CA GLY A 71 1.73 -11.98 10.76
C GLY A 71 2.95 -11.24 10.16
N LEU A 72 2.82 -10.65 8.97
CA LEU A 72 3.91 -9.94 8.29
C LEU A 72 3.96 -8.45 8.61
N GLY A 73 3.05 -7.95 9.45
CA GLY A 73 3.12 -6.59 9.97
C GLY A 73 2.62 -5.50 9.03
N SER A 74 2.14 -5.81 7.82
CA SER A 74 1.65 -4.80 6.88
C SER A 74 0.77 -5.36 5.77
N PHE A 75 -0.03 -4.47 5.13
CA PHE A 75 -0.86 -4.78 3.97
C PHE A 75 -0.07 -5.31 2.76
N LYS A 76 1.22 -5.01 2.68
CA LYS A 76 2.09 -5.44 1.57
C LYS A 76 2.06 -6.97 1.36
N ALA A 77 1.76 -7.73 2.43
CA ALA A 77 1.57 -9.17 2.37
C ALA A 77 0.52 -9.62 1.33
N LEU A 78 -0.50 -8.81 1.08
CA LEU A 78 -1.51 -9.08 0.07
C LEU A 78 -0.97 -8.98 -1.36
N GLY A 79 -0.14 -7.96 -1.65
CA GLY A 79 0.30 -7.69 -3.01
C GLY A 79 1.49 -8.52 -3.47
N GLY A 80 2.62 -8.46 -2.74
CA GLY A 80 3.86 -9.11 -3.16
C GLY A 80 3.74 -10.64 -3.23
N ALA A 81 3.12 -11.27 -2.22
CA ALA A 81 2.90 -12.71 -2.21
C ALA A 81 1.93 -13.15 -3.33
N TYR A 82 0.87 -12.35 -3.60
CA TYR A 82 -0.04 -12.65 -4.71
C TYR A 82 0.65 -12.53 -6.07
N ALA A 83 1.48 -11.50 -6.27
CA ALA A 83 2.26 -11.36 -7.50
C ALA A 83 3.22 -12.55 -7.73
N VAL A 84 3.87 -13.05 -6.67
CA VAL A 84 4.69 -14.28 -6.74
C VAL A 84 3.84 -15.47 -7.16
N ALA A 85 2.68 -15.69 -6.52
CA ALA A 85 1.77 -16.78 -6.86
C ALA A 85 1.33 -16.74 -8.33
N ARG A 86 0.92 -15.56 -8.81
CA ARG A 86 0.49 -15.33 -10.19
C ARG A 86 1.62 -15.56 -11.19
N LEU A 87 2.81 -15.06 -10.90
CA LEU A 87 3.99 -15.28 -11.73
C LEU A 87 4.31 -16.77 -11.85
N LEU A 88 4.34 -17.50 -10.75
CA LEU A 88 4.59 -18.93 -10.76
C LEU A 88 3.48 -19.71 -11.46
N GLN A 89 2.22 -19.29 -11.26
CA GLN A 89 1.08 -19.88 -11.96
C GLN A 89 1.27 -19.80 -13.49
N ARG A 90 1.59 -18.62 -14.01
CA ARG A 90 1.86 -18.44 -15.46
C ARG A 90 3.02 -19.31 -15.92
N ARG A 91 4.14 -19.33 -15.19
CA ARG A 91 5.32 -20.14 -15.54
C ARG A 91 5.00 -21.65 -15.60
N VAL A 92 4.19 -22.14 -14.66
CA VAL A 92 3.78 -23.57 -14.66
C VAL A 92 2.80 -23.85 -15.78
N GLN A 93 1.82 -22.97 -16.03
CA GLN A 93 0.86 -23.08 -17.13
C GLN A 93 1.56 -23.14 -18.48
N ASP A 94 2.51 -22.22 -18.72
CA ASP A 94 3.30 -22.19 -19.97
C ASP A 94 4.08 -23.49 -20.16
N ARG A 95 4.66 -24.03 -19.08
CA ARG A 95 5.44 -25.26 -19.14
C ARG A 95 4.60 -26.51 -19.39
N LEU A 96 3.37 -26.54 -18.86
CA LEU A 96 2.48 -27.71 -18.92
C LEU A 96 1.46 -27.64 -20.07
N GLY A 97 1.26 -26.45 -20.67
CA GLY A 97 0.23 -26.25 -21.70
C GLY A 97 -1.22 -26.39 -21.20
N ARG A 98 -1.45 -26.24 -19.87
CA ARG A 98 -2.78 -26.33 -19.26
C ARG A 98 -2.97 -25.29 -18.15
N LEU A 99 -4.22 -24.99 -17.81
CA LEU A 99 -4.54 -24.17 -16.65
C LEU A 99 -4.13 -24.87 -15.35
N VAL A 100 -3.62 -24.10 -14.41
CA VAL A 100 -3.15 -24.53 -13.09
C VAL A 100 -3.76 -23.62 -12.03
N ALA A 101 -4.31 -24.17 -10.97
CA ALA A 101 -4.78 -23.39 -9.84
C ALA A 101 -3.61 -23.01 -8.92
N ILE A 102 -3.67 -21.84 -8.27
CA ILE A 102 -2.64 -21.44 -7.29
C ILE A 102 -2.61 -22.42 -6.11
N SER A 103 -3.74 -23.02 -5.76
CA SER A 103 -3.80 -24.07 -4.74
C SER A 103 -2.96 -25.30 -5.07
N GLU A 104 -2.73 -25.62 -6.36
CA GLU A 104 -1.79 -26.69 -6.77
C GLU A 104 -0.34 -26.29 -6.42
N LEU A 105 0.01 -25.00 -6.61
CA LEU A 105 1.33 -24.47 -6.21
C LEU A 105 1.51 -24.52 -4.70
N ALA A 106 0.50 -24.09 -3.94
CA ALA A 106 0.53 -24.09 -2.48
C ALA A 106 0.71 -25.50 -1.89
N ARG A 107 0.14 -26.54 -2.52
CA ARG A 107 0.37 -27.95 -2.14
C ARG A 107 1.74 -28.48 -2.57
N GLY A 108 2.48 -27.76 -3.42
CA GLY A 108 3.77 -28.18 -3.94
C GLY A 108 3.68 -29.15 -5.13
N ASP A 109 2.51 -29.32 -5.77
CA ASP A 109 2.29 -30.26 -6.87
C ASP A 109 3.24 -30.00 -8.06
N HIS A 110 3.73 -28.74 -8.18
CA HIS A 110 4.61 -28.30 -9.27
C HIS A 110 6.01 -27.88 -8.78
N ARG A 111 6.46 -28.37 -7.62
CA ARG A 111 7.75 -27.98 -6.99
C ARG A 111 8.94 -28.12 -7.94
N ALA A 112 8.96 -29.14 -8.78
CA ALA A 112 10.02 -29.37 -9.76
C ALA A 112 10.18 -28.20 -10.77
N ILE A 113 9.11 -27.43 -11.00
CA ILE A 113 9.12 -26.25 -11.88
C ILE A 113 9.40 -25.00 -11.06
N THR A 114 8.65 -24.79 -9.96
CA THR A 114 8.73 -23.55 -9.18
C THR A 114 10.10 -23.34 -8.54
N GLN A 115 10.77 -24.40 -8.07
CA GLN A 115 12.13 -24.32 -7.49
C GLN A 115 13.22 -23.83 -8.48
N CYS A 116 12.94 -23.89 -9.80
CA CYS A 116 13.83 -23.40 -10.83
C CYS A 116 13.65 -21.89 -11.11
N VAL A 117 12.61 -21.27 -10.52
CA VAL A 117 12.34 -19.84 -10.65
C VAL A 117 13.02 -19.10 -9.49
N THR A 118 13.65 -17.97 -9.80
CA THR A 118 14.14 -17.02 -8.82
C THR A 118 13.38 -15.72 -8.97
N VAL A 119 12.66 -15.32 -7.93
CA VAL A 119 12.07 -13.98 -7.87
C VAL A 119 13.08 -13.01 -7.29
N VAL A 120 13.15 -11.80 -7.85
CA VAL A 120 14.02 -10.74 -7.37
C VAL A 120 13.21 -9.48 -7.14
N SER A 121 13.50 -8.74 -6.06
CA SER A 121 12.87 -7.45 -5.77
C SER A 121 13.87 -6.50 -5.12
N ALA A 122 13.62 -5.20 -5.25
CA ALA A 122 14.27 -4.16 -4.45
C ALA A 122 13.25 -3.57 -3.48
N THR A 123 13.67 -3.29 -2.24
CA THR A 123 12.75 -2.86 -1.19
C THR A 123 13.45 -2.10 -0.06
N ASP A 124 12.66 -1.33 0.67
CA ASP A 124 12.98 -0.73 1.98
C ASP A 124 12.49 -1.59 3.18
N GLY A 125 11.77 -2.71 2.92
CA GLY A 125 11.33 -3.63 3.97
C GLY A 125 10.05 -4.41 3.66
N ASN A 126 8.89 -3.81 3.77
CA ASN A 126 7.59 -4.52 3.76
C ASN A 126 7.27 -5.25 2.44
N HIS A 127 7.62 -4.68 1.30
CA HIS A 127 7.42 -5.35 0.01
C HIS A 127 8.34 -6.59 -0.11
N GLY A 128 9.60 -6.46 0.28
CA GLY A 128 10.54 -7.59 0.31
C GLY A 128 10.07 -8.73 1.21
N ARG A 129 9.57 -8.42 2.41
CA ARG A 129 8.97 -9.44 3.30
C ARG A 129 7.81 -10.16 2.64
N SER A 130 6.94 -9.43 1.92
CA SER A 130 5.81 -10.01 1.19
C SER A 130 6.26 -10.93 0.06
N VAL A 131 7.24 -10.51 -0.74
CA VAL A 131 7.81 -11.32 -1.85
C VAL A 131 8.50 -12.56 -1.29
N ALA A 132 9.31 -12.43 -0.23
CA ALA A 132 9.98 -13.54 0.45
C ALA A 132 8.98 -14.57 1.01
N ALA A 133 7.92 -14.10 1.68
CA ALA A 133 6.86 -14.97 2.17
C ALA A 133 6.16 -15.73 1.02
N GLY A 134 5.80 -15.04 -0.06
CA GLY A 134 5.22 -15.66 -1.25
C GLY A 134 6.16 -16.71 -1.87
N ALA A 135 7.44 -16.41 -1.97
CA ALA A 135 8.44 -17.36 -2.46
C ALA A 135 8.53 -18.63 -1.59
N ALA A 136 8.51 -18.46 -0.27
CA ALA A 136 8.52 -19.57 0.68
C ALA A 136 7.23 -20.43 0.56
N TRP A 137 6.05 -19.78 0.48
CA TRP A 137 4.76 -20.48 0.40
C TRP A 137 4.61 -21.27 -0.89
N PHE A 138 5.04 -20.71 -2.03
CA PHE A 138 4.85 -21.33 -3.35
C PHE A 138 6.11 -22.02 -3.91
N GLY A 139 7.21 -21.97 -3.17
CA GLY A 139 8.37 -22.81 -3.39
C GLY A 139 9.27 -22.42 -4.53
N CYS A 140 9.58 -21.13 -4.66
CA CYS A 140 10.64 -20.64 -5.52
C CYS A 140 11.80 -20.02 -4.72
N ARG A 141 12.89 -19.68 -5.38
CA ARG A 141 14.01 -18.93 -4.77
C ARG A 141 13.67 -17.44 -4.73
N CYS A 142 14.20 -16.73 -3.74
CA CYS A 142 13.97 -15.31 -3.55
C CYS A 142 15.28 -14.58 -3.27
N VAL A 143 15.52 -13.51 -4.02
CA VAL A 143 16.65 -12.59 -3.81
C VAL A 143 16.10 -11.19 -3.61
N ILE A 144 16.41 -10.58 -2.49
CA ILE A 144 15.95 -9.22 -2.15
C ILE A 144 17.14 -8.27 -2.07
N LEU A 145 17.08 -7.18 -2.83
CA LEU A 145 18.07 -6.13 -2.80
C LEU A 145 17.60 -5.01 -1.88
N VAL A 146 18.46 -4.63 -0.93
CA VAL A 146 18.22 -3.51 -0.03
C VAL A 146 19.30 -2.46 -0.21
N HIS A 147 18.94 -1.18 -0.07
CA HIS A 147 19.92 -0.09 -0.12
C HIS A 147 20.64 0.10 1.22
N ALA A 148 21.66 0.95 1.25
CA ALA A 148 22.54 1.12 2.40
C ALA A 148 21.83 1.53 3.69
N ASP A 149 20.76 2.34 3.59
CA ASP A 149 20.08 2.91 4.76
C ASP A 149 18.97 2.01 5.34
N VAL A 150 18.72 0.82 4.76
CA VAL A 150 17.77 -0.15 5.34
C VAL A 150 18.36 -0.72 6.63
N SER A 151 17.60 -0.66 7.73
CA SER A 151 18.06 -1.17 9.02
C SER A 151 18.35 -2.69 8.96
N ASP A 152 19.32 -3.14 9.76
CA ASP A 152 19.67 -4.57 9.81
C ASP A 152 18.47 -5.43 10.21
N ARG A 153 17.64 -4.95 11.14
CA ARG A 153 16.41 -5.64 11.54
C ARG A 153 15.42 -5.86 10.39
N ARG A 154 15.29 -4.89 9.49
CA ARG A 154 14.44 -5.05 8.30
C ARG A 154 15.01 -6.08 7.34
N ALA A 155 16.33 -6.10 7.14
CA ALA A 155 17.03 -7.11 6.34
C ALA A 155 16.87 -8.51 6.99
N GLU A 156 17.16 -8.65 8.28
CA GLU A 156 17.01 -9.89 9.06
C GLU A 156 15.57 -10.45 9.00
N ALA A 157 14.57 -9.56 9.06
CA ALA A 157 13.16 -9.96 8.95
C ALA A 157 12.80 -10.53 7.58
N ILE A 158 13.52 -10.14 6.52
CA ILE A 158 13.39 -10.70 5.17
C ILE A 158 14.13 -12.04 5.08
N GLU A 159 15.36 -12.12 5.60
CA GLU A 159 16.18 -13.34 5.64
C GLU A 159 15.48 -14.47 6.41
N ALA A 160 14.81 -14.12 7.53
CA ALA A 160 14.05 -15.07 8.32
C ALA A 160 12.89 -15.76 7.55
N LEU A 161 12.47 -15.19 6.41
CA LEU A 161 11.50 -15.77 5.50
C LEU A 161 12.15 -16.63 4.39
N GLY A 162 13.48 -16.83 4.44
CA GLY A 162 14.23 -17.70 3.54
C GLY A 162 14.69 -17.02 2.24
N ALA A 163 14.70 -15.70 2.17
CA ALA A 163 15.25 -14.97 1.04
C ALA A 163 16.75 -14.70 1.21
N ASP A 164 17.49 -14.69 0.10
CA ASP A 164 18.84 -14.18 0.05
C ASP A 164 18.81 -12.64 -0.02
N VAL A 165 19.35 -11.94 0.98
CA VAL A 165 19.38 -10.47 1.02
C VAL A 165 20.72 -9.96 0.55
N ILE A 166 20.72 -9.06 -0.44
CA ILE A 166 21.92 -8.39 -0.97
C ILE A 166 21.82 -6.90 -0.64
N ARG A 167 22.70 -6.42 0.25
CA ARG A 167 22.82 -5.00 0.56
C ARG A 167 23.72 -4.30 -0.45
N LEU A 168 23.22 -3.25 -1.07
CA LEU A 168 23.97 -2.40 -1.99
C LEU A 168 24.44 -1.12 -1.29
N THR A 169 25.56 -0.58 -1.75
CA THR A 169 26.12 0.68 -1.21
C THR A 169 25.45 1.95 -1.74
N GLY A 170 24.49 1.80 -2.66
CA GLY A 170 23.80 2.92 -3.31
C GLY A 170 22.46 3.27 -2.67
N THR A 171 21.66 4.02 -3.42
CA THR A 171 20.31 4.46 -3.08
C THR A 171 19.27 3.37 -3.34
N TYR A 172 18.00 3.64 -2.96
CA TYR A 172 16.87 2.79 -3.35
C TYR A 172 16.77 2.61 -4.88
N ASP A 173 16.94 3.69 -5.64
CA ASP A 173 16.91 3.63 -7.12
C ASP A 173 18.02 2.76 -7.70
N ASP A 174 19.20 2.73 -7.04
CA ASP A 174 20.29 1.82 -7.42
C ASP A 174 19.89 0.36 -7.22
N SER A 175 19.20 0.07 -6.13
CA SER A 175 18.66 -1.27 -5.83
C SER A 175 17.61 -1.70 -6.85
N VAL A 176 16.70 -0.80 -7.22
CA VAL A 176 15.68 -1.04 -8.27
C VAL A 176 16.36 -1.36 -9.61
N ARG A 177 17.34 -0.54 -10.02
CA ARG A 177 18.09 -0.79 -11.26
C ARG A 177 18.87 -2.11 -11.22
N ALA A 178 19.43 -2.47 -10.09
CA ALA A 178 20.14 -3.75 -9.92
C ALA A 178 19.17 -4.94 -9.99
N ALA A 179 18.02 -4.88 -9.35
CA ALA A 179 16.98 -5.90 -9.42
C ALA A 179 16.49 -6.10 -10.87
N ALA A 180 16.25 -5.01 -11.60
CA ALA A 180 15.89 -5.06 -13.02
C ALA A 180 16.98 -5.65 -13.91
N ARG A 181 18.27 -5.49 -13.58
CA ARG A 181 19.36 -6.17 -14.29
C ARG A 181 19.40 -7.66 -13.99
N LEU A 182 19.24 -8.04 -12.73
CA LEU A 182 19.26 -9.44 -12.32
C LEU A 182 18.10 -10.23 -12.90
N SER A 183 16.91 -9.61 -13.02
CA SER A 183 15.73 -10.28 -13.58
C SER A 183 15.87 -10.71 -15.05
N ARG A 184 16.86 -10.18 -15.78
CA ARG A 184 17.15 -10.58 -17.16
C ARG A 184 17.87 -11.92 -17.29
N GLN A 185 18.32 -12.49 -16.17
CA GLN A 185 18.96 -13.82 -16.18
C GLN A 185 17.91 -14.92 -16.45
N PRO A 186 18.29 -16.02 -17.12
CA PRO A 186 17.38 -17.14 -17.35
C PRO A 186 16.83 -17.68 -16.01
N GLY A 187 15.52 -17.83 -15.92
CA GLY A 187 14.83 -18.32 -14.73
C GLY A 187 14.60 -17.27 -13.63
N TRP A 188 15.05 -16.03 -13.83
CA TRP A 188 14.78 -14.93 -12.91
C TRP A 188 13.59 -14.09 -13.34
N SER A 189 12.88 -13.51 -12.38
CA SER A 189 11.73 -12.65 -12.65
C SER A 189 11.65 -11.52 -11.61
N LEU A 190 11.42 -10.29 -12.06
CA LEU A 190 11.22 -9.15 -11.17
C LEU A 190 9.82 -9.18 -10.57
N VAL A 191 9.72 -8.96 -9.27
CA VAL A 191 8.46 -8.72 -8.55
C VAL A 191 8.57 -7.36 -7.85
N ALA A 192 8.18 -6.30 -8.55
CA ALA A 192 8.23 -4.94 -8.05
C ALA A 192 6.84 -4.39 -7.76
N ASP A 193 6.73 -3.46 -6.82
CA ASP A 193 5.52 -2.68 -6.54
C ASP A 193 5.50 -1.32 -7.28
N THR A 194 6.51 -1.08 -8.10
CA THR A 194 6.59 0.07 -8.99
C THR A 194 6.86 -0.40 -10.42
N SER A 195 6.19 0.23 -11.41
CA SER A 195 6.40 -0.11 -12.81
C SER A 195 7.46 0.78 -13.43
N THR A 196 8.44 0.14 -14.08
CA THR A 196 9.23 0.73 -15.14
C THR A 196 8.74 0.17 -16.48
N ALA A 197 8.92 0.92 -17.57
CA ALA A 197 8.41 0.51 -18.88
C ALA A 197 8.84 -0.93 -19.25
N GLY A 198 7.85 -1.82 -19.43
CA GLY A 198 8.06 -3.19 -19.90
C GLY A 198 7.82 -4.31 -18.88
N ASP A 199 7.51 -4.01 -17.60
CA ASP A 199 7.28 -5.03 -16.57
C ASP A 199 6.05 -4.68 -15.72
N GLU A 200 4.91 -4.55 -16.39
CA GLU A 200 3.66 -4.06 -15.78
C GLU A 200 2.89 -5.17 -15.05
N GLU A 201 3.06 -6.43 -15.46
CA GLU A 201 2.21 -7.54 -15.02
C GLU A 201 2.31 -7.81 -13.51
N ALA A 202 3.53 -7.84 -12.97
CA ALA A 202 3.74 -8.04 -11.53
C ALA A 202 3.15 -6.88 -10.71
N CYS A 203 3.29 -5.63 -11.18
CA CYS A 203 2.70 -4.46 -10.52
C CYS A 203 1.17 -4.49 -10.54
N ILE A 204 0.56 -4.96 -11.64
CA ILE A 204 -0.90 -5.15 -11.75
C ILE A 204 -1.36 -6.21 -10.73
N ASP A 205 -0.66 -7.35 -10.64
CA ASP A 205 -0.98 -8.40 -9.66
C ASP A 205 -0.82 -7.87 -8.22
N VAL A 206 0.22 -7.10 -7.93
CA VAL A 206 0.41 -6.43 -6.62
C VAL A 206 -0.80 -5.55 -6.29
N MET A 207 -1.23 -4.70 -7.21
CA MET A 207 -2.39 -3.82 -6.99
C MET A 207 -3.69 -4.61 -6.84
N HIS A 208 -3.91 -5.69 -7.60
CA HIS A 208 -5.05 -6.59 -7.39
C HIS A 208 -5.03 -7.21 -5.99
N GLY A 209 -3.86 -7.64 -5.48
CA GLY A 209 -3.74 -8.11 -4.10
C GLY A 209 -4.18 -7.06 -3.08
N TYR A 210 -3.80 -5.79 -3.27
CA TYR A 210 -4.19 -4.71 -2.36
C TYR A 210 -5.70 -4.43 -2.34
N THR A 211 -6.45 -4.76 -3.40
CA THR A 211 -7.91 -4.58 -3.39
C THR A 211 -8.62 -5.43 -2.34
N VAL A 212 -7.99 -6.51 -1.85
CA VAL A 212 -8.57 -7.38 -0.82
C VAL A 212 -8.89 -6.60 0.46
N MET A 213 -7.96 -5.78 0.97
CA MET A 213 -8.23 -4.97 2.17
C MET A 213 -9.32 -3.93 1.93
N VAL A 214 -9.47 -3.45 0.70
CA VAL A 214 -10.50 -2.47 0.32
C VAL A 214 -11.88 -3.13 0.31
N ALA A 215 -11.98 -4.31 -0.32
CA ALA A 215 -13.20 -5.11 -0.35
C ALA A 215 -13.64 -5.49 1.08
N GLU A 216 -12.71 -5.99 1.92
CA GLU A 216 -12.99 -6.29 3.33
C GLU A 216 -13.53 -5.06 4.08
N ALA A 217 -12.91 -3.87 3.91
CA ALA A 217 -13.36 -2.66 4.58
C ALA A 217 -14.78 -2.26 4.15
N PHE A 218 -15.09 -2.33 2.85
CA PHE A 218 -16.45 -2.02 2.36
C PHE A 218 -17.46 -3.05 2.80
N ASP A 219 -17.12 -4.34 2.83
CA ASP A 219 -17.99 -5.41 3.34
C ASP A 219 -18.30 -5.19 4.82
N GLN A 220 -17.30 -4.87 5.65
CA GLN A 220 -17.48 -4.55 7.07
C GLN A 220 -18.34 -3.30 7.27
N LEU A 221 -18.14 -2.25 6.47
CA LEU A 221 -18.93 -1.03 6.53
C LEU A 221 -20.38 -1.25 6.08
N SER A 222 -20.60 -2.03 5.02
CA SER A 222 -21.94 -2.35 4.52
C SER A 222 -22.80 -3.11 5.53
N GLN A 223 -22.16 -3.89 6.41
CA GLN A 223 -22.80 -4.62 7.51
C GLN A 223 -22.98 -3.76 8.77
N SER A 224 -22.38 -2.57 8.81
CA SER A 224 -22.51 -1.63 9.91
C SER A 224 -23.74 -0.73 9.71
N LEU A 225 -24.23 -0.11 10.80
CA LEU A 225 -25.31 0.88 10.75
C LEU A 225 -24.80 2.28 10.33
N HIS A 226 -23.50 2.44 10.10
CA HIS A 226 -22.87 3.75 9.87
C HIS A 226 -22.81 4.16 8.40
N GLY A 227 -23.10 3.24 7.48
CA GLY A 227 -23.07 3.49 6.03
C GLY A 227 -21.65 3.54 5.43
N LEU A 228 -21.59 3.69 4.11
CA LEU A 228 -20.34 3.76 3.36
C LEU A 228 -19.60 5.08 3.60
N PRO A 229 -18.28 5.11 3.42
CA PRO A 229 -17.50 6.31 3.63
C PRO A 229 -17.80 7.36 2.54
N THR A 230 -17.76 8.63 2.94
CA THR A 230 -17.80 9.78 2.02
C THR A 230 -16.40 10.19 1.56
N HIS A 231 -15.40 9.88 2.39
CA HIS A 231 -13.99 10.21 2.14
C HIS A 231 -13.09 9.03 2.46
N ILE A 232 -11.98 8.93 1.74
CA ILE A 232 -10.92 7.95 2.02
C ILE A 232 -9.58 8.69 2.01
N PHE A 233 -8.84 8.61 3.12
CA PHE A 233 -7.47 9.10 3.19
C PHE A 233 -6.50 7.92 3.07
N THR A 234 -5.64 7.95 2.06
CA THR A 234 -4.70 6.87 1.74
C THR A 234 -3.26 7.38 1.73
N GLN A 235 -2.34 6.53 2.11
CA GLN A 235 -0.92 6.82 2.02
C GLN A 235 -0.44 6.82 0.55
N GLY A 236 0.44 7.77 0.22
CA GLY A 236 1.12 7.89 -1.06
C GLY A 236 2.62 7.63 -0.91
N GLY A 237 3.09 6.57 -1.53
CA GLY A 237 4.49 6.33 -1.85
C GLY A 237 4.64 6.36 -3.37
N VAL A 238 4.97 5.23 -4.02
CA VAL A 238 4.94 5.13 -5.50
C VAL A 238 3.51 5.16 -6.09
N GLY A 239 2.47 5.08 -5.24
CA GLY A 239 1.07 5.22 -5.62
C GLY A 239 0.28 3.92 -5.80
N GLY A 240 0.91 2.73 -5.77
CA GLY A 240 0.23 1.46 -6.08
C GLY A 240 -0.96 1.15 -5.18
N MET A 241 -0.86 1.36 -3.86
CA MET A 241 -1.97 1.16 -2.93
C MET A 241 -3.09 2.18 -3.18
N ALA A 242 -2.74 3.46 -3.28
CA ALA A 242 -3.70 4.51 -3.53
C ALA A 242 -4.46 4.29 -4.84
N ALA A 243 -3.79 3.79 -5.89
CA ALA A 243 -4.39 3.40 -7.16
C ALA A 243 -5.35 2.20 -7.01
N ALA A 244 -4.98 1.19 -6.23
CA ALA A 244 -5.86 0.04 -5.96
C ALA A 244 -7.15 0.48 -5.25
N VAL A 245 -7.03 1.33 -4.21
CA VAL A 245 -8.19 1.90 -3.50
C VAL A 245 -9.05 2.74 -4.45
N CYS A 246 -8.43 3.62 -5.24
CA CYS A 246 -9.10 4.46 -6.21
C CYS A 246 -9.90 3.65 -7.22
N ALA A 247 -9.22 2.74 -7.95
CA ALA A 247 -9.85 1.96 -9.01
C ALA A 247 -10.98 1.09 -8.47
N HIS A 248 -10.77 0.42 -7.33
CA HIS A 248 -11.79 -0.43 -6.73
C HIS A 248 -13.02 0.37 -6.32
N SER A 249 -12.84 1.51 -5.64
CA SER A 249 -13.93 2.38 -5.20
C SER A 249 -14.70 2.97 -6.38
N ARG A 250 -13.98 3.48 -7.40
CA ARG A 250 -14.60 4.08 -8.60
C ARG A 250 -15.40 3.07 -9.42
N GLN A 251 -14.91 1.83 -9.54
CA GLN A 251 -15.63 0.79 -10.28
C GLN A 251 -16.85 0.27 -9.52
N LEU A 252 -16.84 0.28 -8.17
CA LEU A 252 -18.00 -0.13 -7.37
C LEU A 252 -19.08 0.94 -7.29
N PHE A 253 -18.70 2.20 -7.12
CA PHE A 253 -19.63 3.27 -6.76
C PHE A 253 -19.80 4.35 -7.84
N GLY A 254 -19.01 4.30 -8.92
CA GLY A 254 -19.09 5.27 -10.02
C GLY A 254 -18.92 6.71 -9.55
N GLU A 255 -19.90 7.55 -9.85
CA GLU A 255 -19.93 8.96 -9.43
C GLU A 255 -20.15 9.14 -7.92
N HIS A 256 -20.68 8.12 -7.24
CA HIS A 256 -20.87 8.11 -5.79
C HIS A 256 -19.67 7.58 -5.01
N ALA A 257 -18.54 7.34 -5.70
CA ALA A 257 -17.33 6.91 -5.01
C ALA A 257 -16.83 7.97 -4.01
N PRO A 258 -16.31 7.53 -2.86
CA PRO A 258 -15.76 8.43 -1.85
C PRO A 258 -14.70 9.38 -2.45
N ILE A 259 -14.63 10.59 -1.92
CA ILE A 259 -13.54 11.52 -2.22
C ILE A 259 -12.26 10.92 -1.69
N GLN A 260 -11.29 10.66 -2.57
CA GLN A 260 -9.99 10.17 -2.16
C GLN A 260 -8.99 11.31 -2.00
N VAL A 261 -8.30 11.31 -0.86
CA VAL A 261 -7.16 12.18 -0.56
C VAL A 261 -5.93 11.31 -0.39
N VAL A 262 -4.92 11.51 -1.23
CA VAL A 262 -3.64 10.81 -1.13
C VAL A 262 -2.68 11.65 -0.31
N VAL A 263 -2.09 11.05 0.75
CA VAL A 263 -1.26 11.73 1.74
C VAL A 263 0.18 11.24 1.63
N GLU A 264 1.13 12.16 1.46
CA GLU A 264 2.56 11.91 1.32
C GLU A 264 3.38 12.68 2.37
N PRO A 265 4.63 12.24 2.64
CA PRO A 265 5.59 13.07 3.37
C PRO A 265 5.95 14.34 2.60
N GLU A 266 6.09 15.48 3.27
CA GLU A 266 6.47 16.75 2.62
C GLU A 266 7.82 16.72 1.89
N ARG A 267 8.69 15.75 2.23
CA ARG A 267 10.04 15.57 1.66
C ARG A 267 10.11 14.46 0.59
N ALA A 268 9.00 13.72 0.36
CA ALA A 268 8.88 12.65 -0.63
C ALA A 268 7.50 12.75 -1.31
N ASP A 269 7.28 13.84 -2.03
CA ASP A 269 5.99 14.35 -2.50
C ASP A 269 5.74 14.12 -4.01
N CYS A 270 6.19 12.99 -4.55
CA CYS A 270 6.16 12.75 -6.01
C CYS A 270 4.74 12.73 -6.60
N LEU A 271 3.75 12.18 -5.91
CA LEU A 271 2.36 12.17 -6.37
C LEU A 271 1.73 13.58 -6.30
N PHE A 272 2.03 14.32 -5.23
CA PHE A 272 1.60 15.71 -5.07
C PHE A 272 2.14 16.60 -6.20
N GLN A 273 3.44 16.48 -6.52
CA GLN A 273 4.06 17.20 -7.62
C GLN A 273 3.46 16.78 -8.98
N SER A 274 3.17 15.50 -9.14
CA SER A 274 2.52 14.97 -10.34
C SER A 274 1.10 15.53 -10.51
N ALA A 275 0.36 15.70 -9.41
CA ALA A 275 -0.98 16.30 -9.44
C ALA A 275 -0.94 17.79 -9.85
N ILE A 276 0.06 18.55 -9.38
CA ILE A 276 0.28 19.94 -9.80
C ILE A 276 0.67 20.02 -11.27
N ALA A 277 1.57 19.16 -11.71
CA ALA A 277 2.05 19.15 -13.09
C ALA A 277 1.03 18.60 -14.10
N GLY A 278 0.14 17.71 -13.64
CA GLY A 278 -0.75 16.91 -14.51
C GLY A 278 -0.01 15.80 -15.25
N ALA A 279 1.18 15.40 -14.79
CA ALA A 279 2.03 14.36 -15.37
C ALA A 279 2.99 13.79 -14.32
N PRO A 280 3.49 12.54 -14.48
CA PRO A 280 4.47 11.96 -13.58
C PRO A 280 5.66 12.88 -13.35
N THR A 281 5.88 13.26 -12.10
CA THR A 281 6.89 14.23 -11.68
C THR A 281 7.63 13.70 -10.46
N ARG A 282 8.93 14.00 -10.38
CA ARG A 282 9.75 13.61 -9.22
C ARG A 282 9.42 14.44 -8.00
N ALA A 283 9.66 13.86 -6.82
CA ALA A 283 9.61 14.59 -5.56
C ALA A 283 10.62 15.76 -5.55
N THR A 284 10.26 16.81 -4.85
CA THR A 284 11.10 18.02 -4.72
C THR A 284 12.01 17.99 -3.50
N GLY A 285 11.73 17.09 -2.52
CA GLY A 285 12.50 16.93 -1.29
C GLY A 285 13.72 16.02 -1.45
N ASP A 286 14.44 15.83 -0.35
CA ASP A 286 15.62 14.96 -0.25
C ASP A 286 15.29 13.51 0.14
N LEU A 287 14.00 13.18 0.17
CA LEU A 287 13.42 11.88 0.53
C LEU A 287 13.65 11.45 1.99
N LYS A 288 14.25 12.31 2.83
CA LYS A 288 14.50 11.99 4.24
C LYS A 288 13.26 12.20 5.08
N THR A 289 12.54 11.13 5.33
CA THR A 289 11.35 11.10 6.19
C THR A 289 11.40 9.87 7.09
N ILE A 290 10.77 9.96 8.27
CA ILE A 290 10.57 8.80 9.14
C ILE A 290 9.58 7.80 8.53
N MET A 291 8.65 8.26 7.67
CA MET A 291 7.68 7.42 6.97
C MET A 291 8.38 6.62 5.86
N ALA A 292 9.22 5.65 6.28
CA ALA A 292 10.14 4.94 5.40
C ALA A 292 9.45 4.25 4.21
N GLY A 293 8.27 3.66 4.42
CA GLY A 293 7.47 3.04 3.35
C GLY A 293 6.88 4.03 2.34
N LEU A 294 7.02 5.34 2.57
CA LEU A 294 6.56 6.42 1.70
C LEU A 294 7.71 7.28 1.16
N SER A 295 8.96 6.93 1.44
CA SER A 295 10.17 7.64 1.00
C SER A 295 10.45 7.38 -0.49
N CYS A 296 9.56 7.83 -1.37
CA CYS A 296 9.59 7.56 -2.80
C CYS A 296 9.86 8.84 -3.59
N GLY A 297 10.84 8.78 -4.50
CA GLY A 297 11.21 9.91 -5.37
C GLY A 297 10.45 9.96 -6.68
N GLU A 298 9.93 8.82 -7.14
CA GLU A 298 9.29 8.68 -8.44
C GLU A 298 7.94 7.95 -8.32
N VAL A 299 7.02 8.32 -9.19
CA VAL A 299 5.68 7.73 -9.28
C VAL A 299 5.71 6.47 -10.14
N SER A 300 5.00 5.42 -9.73
CA SER A 300 4.71 4.28 -10.60
C SER A 300 3.83 4.74 -11.77
N GLN A 301 4.28 4.51 -12.99
CA GLN A 301 3.56 4.90 -14.21
C GLN A 301 2.16 4.26 -14.28
N LEU A 302 2.03 3.00 -13.87
CA LEU A 302 0.74 2.32 -13.79
C LEU A 302 -0.18 2.93 -12.73
N ALA A 303 0.35 3.23 -11.55
CA ALA A 303 -0.43 3.86 -10.51
C ALA A 303 -0.93 5.24 -10.96
N TRP A 304 -0.08 6.02 -11.62
CA TRP A 304 -0.46 7.34 -12.11
C TRP A 304 -1.58 7.29 -13.15
N ARG A 305 -1.59 6.33 -14.07
CA ARG A 305 -2.70 6.14 -15.04
C ARG A 305 -4.08 6.04 -14.36
N VAL A 306 -4.11 5.52 -13.14
CA VAL A 306 -5.34 5.44 -12.32
C VAL A 306 -5.57 6.75 -11.56
N LEU A 307 -4.54 7.23 -10.86
CA LEU A 307 -4.65 8.36 -9.94
C LEU A 307 -4.88 9.70 -10.64
N GLU A 308 -4.30 9.90 -11.83
CA GLU A 308 -4.47 11.13 -12.61
C GLU A 308 -5.95 11.44 -12.91
N ARG A 309 -6.78 10.40 -13.07
CA ARG A 309 -8.20 10.55 -13.41
C ARG A 309 -9.13 10.26 -12.25
N GLY A 310 -8.70 9.39 -11.34
CA GLY A 310 -9.57 8.88 -10.29
C GLY A 310 -9.48 9.63 -8.96
N THR A 311 -8.35 10.29 -8.67
CA THR A 311 -8.10 10.97 -7.38
C THR A 311 -8.20 12.47 -7.52
N GLU A 312 -9.03 13.09 -6.69
CA GLU A 312 -9.26 14.54 -6.74
C GLU A 312 -8.21 15.32 -5.96
N PHE A 313 -7.75 14.83 -4.80
CA PHE A 313 -6.87 15.58 -3.90
C PHE A 313 -5.61 14.82 -3.52
N PHE A 314 -4.51 15.58 -3.45
CA PHE A 314 -3.23 15.13 -2.93
C PHE A 314 -2.78 16.09 -1.83
N MET A 315 -2.15 15.53 -0.80
CA MET A 315 -1.78 16.25 0.41
C MET A 315 -0.38 15.85 0.86
N THR A 316 0.40 16.79 1.38
CA THR A 316 1.67 16.50 2.05
C THR A 316 1.58 16.82 3.53
N ILE A 317 2.24 16.01 4.37
CA ILE A 317 2.31 16.18 5.82
C ILE A 317 3.76 16.18 6.30
N PRO A 318 4.09 16.90 7.39
CA PRO A 318 5.39 16.80 8.05
C PRO A 318 5.47 15.52 8.88
N ASP A 319 6.68 15.01 9.11
CA ASP A 319 6.95 13.81 9.94
C ASP A 319 6.31 13.88 11.34
N ARG A 320 6.28 15.07 11.96
CA ARG A 320 5.64 15.26 13.27
C ARG A 320 4.16 14.85 13.27
N ALA A 321 3.43 15.09 12.17
CA ALA A 321 2.02 14.71 12.08
C ALA A 321 1.82 13.20 12.12
N ALA A 322 2.70 12.44 11.46
CA ALA A 322 2.71 10.98 11.53
C ALA A 322 3.00 10.49 12.97
N VAL A 323 3.99 11.07 13.65
CA VAL A 323 4.29 10.75 15.06
C VAL A 323 3.11 11.06 15.98
N ASP A 324 2.46 12.20 15.78
CA ASP A 324 1.28 12.58 16.58
C ASP A 324 0.11 11.61 16.38
N ALA A 325 -0.10 11.11 15.14
CA ALA A 325 -1.10 10.08 14.86
C ALA A 325 -0.73 8.72 15.48
N MET A 326 0.54 8.31 15.43
CA MET A 326 1.01 7.09 16.12
C MET A 326 0.74 7.15 17.63
N ARG A 327 1.07 8.27 18.28
CA ARG A 327 0.84 8.49 19.72
C ARG A 327 -0.64 8.54 20.07
N LEU A 328 -1.47 9.13 19.18
CA LEU A 328 -2.93 9.16 19.36
C LEU A 328 -3.50 7.75 19.30
N LEU A 329 -3.10 6.94 18.32
CA LEU A 329 -3.56 5.56 18.16
C LEU A 329 -3.10 4.64 19.30
N ALA A 330 -1.90 4.85 19.84
CA ALA A 330 -1.38 4.11 20.98
C ALA A 330 -2.10 4.41 22.31
N ASP A 331 -2.83 5.54 22.40
CA ASP A 331 -3.56 5.99 23.58
C ASP A 331 -5.07 5.66 23.45
N ALA A 332 -5.51 4.57 24.06
CA ALA A 332 -6.90 4.12 23.99
C ALA A 332 -7.92 5.17 24.52
N ALA A 333 -7.51 6.06 25.44
CA ALA A 333 -8.38 7.11 25.94
C ALA A 333 -8.67 8.17 24.87
N ARG A 334 -7.76 8.37 23.92
CA ARG A 334 -7.86 9.35 22.85
C ARG A 334 -8.42 8.79 21.56
N SER A 335 -8.13 7.53 21.24
CA SER A 335 -8.56 6.87 20.00
C SER A 335 -9.80 5.98 20.16
N GLY A 336 -10.17 5.64 21.41
CA GLY A 336 -11.25 4.70 21.73
C GLY A 336 -10.80 3.26 21.84
N THR A 337 -9.67 2.90 21.21
CA THR A 337 -9.01 1.59 21.33
C THR A 337 -7.51 1.75 21.07
N ARG A 338 -6.71 0.90 21.71
CA ARG A 338 -5.25 0.94 21.48
C ARG A 338 -4.91 0.27 20.17
N ILE A 339 -4.27 1.01 19.27
CA ILE A 339 -3.78 0.52 17.97
C ILE A 339 -2.29 0.82 17.86
N ILE A 340 -1.52 -0.17 17.42
CA ILE A 340 -0.09 -0.03 17.16
C ILE A 340 0.11 0.20 15.66
N ALA A 341 0.26 1.45 15.26
CA ALA A 341 0.50 1.86 13.88
C ALA A 341 1.95 2.30 13.70
N GLY A 342 2.58 1.84 12.64
CA GLY A 342 3.90 2.34 12.21
C GLY A 342 3.83 3.74 11.62
N GLU A 343 4.99 4.31 11.36
CA GLU A 343 5.15 5.69 10.91
C GLU A 343 4.50 5.97 9.54
N SER A 344 4.59 5.01 8.62
CA SER A 344 3.88 5.10 7.33
C SER A 344 2.41 4.70 7.46
N GLY A 345 2.10 3.79 8.41
CA GLY A 345 0.75 3.26 8.64
C GLY A 345 -0.24 4.32 9.13
N GLY A 346 0.23 5.30 9.88
CA GLY A 346 -0.59 6.39 10.43
C GLY A 346 -0.80 7.59 9.51
N ALA A 347 -0.13 7.67 8.35
CA ALA A 347 -0.09 8.88 7.54
C ALA A 347 -1.46 9.35 7.01
N GLY A 348 -2.34 8.41 6.61
CA GLY A 348 -3.69 8.77 6.19
C GLY A 348 -4.50 9.44 7.31
N LEU A 349 -4.42 8.90 8.54
CA LEU A 349 -5.06 9.49 9.72
C LEU A 349 -4.45 10.85 10.07
N ALA A 350 -3.12 10.97 9.98
CA ALA A 350 -2.41 12.23 10.20
C ALA A 350 -2.90 13.32 9.23
N GLY A 351 -3.06 12.99 7.94
CA GLY A 351 -3.61 13.88 6.94
C GLY A 351 -5.02 14.35 7.27
N LEU A 352 -5.90 13.43 7.67
CA LEU A 352 -7.25 13.79 8.12
C LEU A 352 -7.21 14.76 9.31
N ILE A 353 -6.39 14.48 10.33
CA ILE A 353 -6.29 15.32 11.54
C ILE A 353 -5.78 16.73 11.19
N GLU A 354 -4.74 16.82 10.36
CA GLU A 354 -4.23 18.14 9.94
C GLU A 354 -5.27 18.90 9.12
N ALA A 355 -5.93 18.25 8.14
CA ALA A 355 -6.97 18.89 7.33
C ALA A 355 -8.19 19.33 8.17
N SER A 356 -8.59 18.54 9.18
CA SER A 356 -9.76 18.85 10.01
C SER A 356 -9.58 20.11 10.88
N ARG A 357 -8.34 20.51 11.14
CA ARG A 357 -8.00 21.69 11.96
C ARG A 357 -7.96 23.00 11.17
N ASP A 358 -7.92 22.90 9.85
CA ASP A 358 -7.80 24.04 8.96
C ASP A 358 -9.13 24.29 8.23
N PRO A 359 -9.76 25.47 8.41
CA PRO A 359 -11.05 25.76 7.80
C PRO A 359 -11.04 25.76 6.26
N ASP A 360 -9.95 26.19 5.64
CA ASP A 360 -9.81 26.27 4.19
C ASP A 360 -9.66 24.84 3.62
N ALA A 361 -8.84 24.00 4.26
CA ALA A 361 -8.71 22.59 3.91
C ALA A 361 -10.03 21.83 4.08
N ARG A 362 -10.77 22.06 5.16
CA ARG A 362 -12.11 21.47 5.35
C ARG A 362 -13.07 21.85 4.21
N ALA A 363 -13.09 23.11 3.84
CA ALA A 363 -13.94 23.61 2.75
C ALA A 363 -13.53 23.00 1.40
N GLU A 364 -12.25 22.95 1.08
CA GLU A 364 -11.72 22.39 -0.16
C GLU A 364 -12.02 20.89 -0.27
N LEU A 365 -11.77 20.13 0.80
CA LEU A 365 -12.04 18.68 0.86
C LEU A 365 -13.52 18.35 1.09
N ARG A 366 -14.37 19.34 1.31
CA ARG A 366 -15.80 19.15 1.63
C ARG A 366 -16.02 18.31 2.91
N LEU A 367 -15.14 18.46 3.90
CA LEU A 367 -15.28 17.82 5.20
C LEU A 367 -16.28 18.59 6.07
N ASP A 368 -17.37 17.94 6.45
CA ASP A 368 -18.45 18.47 7.27
C ASP A 368 -18.86 17.52 8.40
N ARG A 369 -19.94 17.85 9.09
CA ARG A 369 -20.44 17.06 10.22
C ARG A 369 -21.07 15.71 9.81
N GLU A 370 -21.40 15.50 8.54
CA GLU A 370 -21.95 14.26 8.00
C GLU A 370 -20.88 13.39 7.34
N SER A 371 -19.64 13.88 7.31
CA SER A 371 -18.52 13.17 6.69
C SER A 371 -18.16 11.89 7.45
N ARG A 372 -18.08 10.79 6.72
CA ARG A 372 -17.64 9.48 7.19
C ARG A 372 -16.33 9.14 6.50
N VAL A 373 -15.26 9.04 7.26
CA VAL A 373 -13.91 8.90 6.71
C VAL A 373 -13.38 7.50 6.98
N LEU A 374 -12.91 6.83 5.91
CA LEU A 374 -12.14 5.60 6.00
C LEU A 374 -10.65 5.93 5.87
N VAL A 375 -9.84 5.41 6.78
CA VAL A 375 -8.38 5.43 6.70
C VAL A 375 -7.83 4.00 6.78
N PHE A 376 -6.68 3.75 6.16
CA PHE A 376 -5.99 2.47 6.22
C PHE A 376 -4.78 2.57 7.12
N GLY A 377 -4.72 1.74 8.18
CA GLY A 377 -3.53 1.50 8.96
C GLY A 377 -2.66 0.46 8.26
N THR A 378 -1.80 0.92 7.38
CA THR A 378 -1.13 0.05 6.42
C THR A 378 -0.02 -0.82 7.01
N GLU A 379 0.49 -0.46 8.19
CA GLU A 379 1.50 -1.24 8.90
C GLU A 379 1.44 -1.03 10.42
N GLY A 380 1.90 -2.03 11.16
CA GLY A 380 2.20 -1.94 12.59
C GLY A 380 3.64 -1.47 12.87
N ALA A 381 4.13 -1.72 14.10
CA ALA A 381 5.52 -1.44 14.48
C ALA A 381 6.49 -2.41 13.78
N THR A 382 6.72 -2.23 12.49
CA THR A 382 7.62 -3.08 11.68
C THR A 382 9.10 -2.84 12.03
N ASP A 383 9.42 -1.71 12.65
CA ASP A 383 10.67 -1.42 13.36
C ASP A 383 10.36 -1.06 14.80
N PRO A 384 10.36 -2.04 15.74
CA PRO A 384 9.99 -1.80 17.14
C PRO A 384 10.89 -0.80 17.87
N VAL A 385 12.17 -0.70 17.50
CA VAL A 385 13.09 0.26 18.13
C VAL A 385 12.72 1.68 17.75
N LEU A 386 12.44 1.92 16.49
CA LEU A 386 11.95 3.23 16.02
C LEU A 386 10.59 3.55 16.66
N TYR A 387 9.68 2.57 16.70
CA TYR A 387 8.37 2.75 17.32
C TYR A 387 8.48 3.18 18.78
N ASP A 388 9.28 2.47 19.60
CA ASP A 388 9.45 2.76 21.03
C ASP A 388 10.10 4.13 21.25
N ALA A 389 11.00 4.56 20.37
CA ALA A 389 11.60 5.89 20.40
C ALA A 389 10.59 7.00 20.10
N LEU A 390 9.65 6.76 19.17
CA LEU A 390 8.64 7.74 18.75
C LEU A 390 7.39 7.74 19.65
N VAL A 391 7.04 6.59 20.23
CA VAL A 391 5.84 6.36 21.06
C VAL A 391 6.28 5.78 22.42
N PRO A 392 6.90 6.59 23.29
CA PRO A 392 7.36 6.10 24.58
C PRO A 392 6.18 5.56 25.42
N ALA A 393 6.42 4.47 26.14
CA ALA A 393 5.45 3.93 27.10
C ALA A 393 5.12 5.01 28.13
N ARG A 394 3.83 5.23 28.37
CA ARG A 394 3.33 6.10 29.44
C ARG A 394 3.25 5.36 30.75
#